data_27ad68ce3b20e2ee86b3719c6c173cd9
#
_entry.id   27ad68ce3b20e2ee86b3719c6c173cd9
#
_cell.length_a   1.000
_cell.length_b   1.000
_cell.length_c   1.000
_cell.angle_alpha   90.00
_cell.angle_beta   90.00
_cell.angle_gamma   90.00
#
_symmetry.space_group_name_H-M   'P 1'
#
loop_
_entity.id
_entity.type
_entity.pdbx_description
1 polymer ?
#
loop_
_entity_poly.entity_id
_entity_poly.type
_entity_poly.pdbx_seq_one_letter_code
_entity_poly.pdbx_strand_id
1 'polypeptide(L)'
;MKNPFKNQQGQVRWGYKFLSLVLIWDMVIPVIIVAIALAFSLAFRILLMSLGIMDGDGSLMEAYRGQADHWYMIILICIQNLVIIFLPLALWKWGFHSSWKNLGIHGKGWLRDLGKGLLIGMVMITLVAAGVCLTGNASMSFGKAGLDPWLIGYLVMFISVGFGEEIFFRGYAMDAMRQARPGWLALILPALLFGIAHSSNSNFSLLGFINICLVGIFLGLLFWYTDQLWIPIGFHIAWNYFQGPVYGFEVSGINTPRMFTTVIGEENLLNGGLFGPEGGLFTTLVTLAAIGCVLWHYRGKKGKFLPPQ
;
A
#
# COMPACT_ATOMS: atom_id res chain seq x y z
N MET A 1 -20.89 -18.33 -32.98
CA MET A 1 -21.14 -18.12 -31.53
C MET A 1 -20.41 -16.86 -31.05
N LYS A 2 -21.09 -15.96 -30.31
CA LYS A 2 -20.43 -14.78 -29.77
C LYS A 2 -19.48 -15.24 -28.63
N ASN A 3 -18.20 -14.87 -28.73
CA ASN A 3 -17.22 -15.22 -27.69
C ASN A 3 -17.64 -14.60 -26.34
N PRO A 4 -17.92 -15.38 -25.28
CA PRO A 4 -18.43 -14.88 -24.01
C PRO A 4 -17.42 -13.99 -23.30
N PHE A 5 -16.13 -14.14 -23.59
CA PHE A 5 -15.03 -13.39 -22.95
C PHE A 5 -14.80 -12.00 -23.56
N LYS A 6 -15.38 -11.72 -24.76
CA LYS A 6 -15.17 -10.46 -25.47
C LYS A 6 -16.45 -9.63 -25.56
N ASN A 7 -16.29 -8.30 -25.56
CA ASN A 7 -17.36 -7.36 -25.86
C ASN A 7 -17.61 -7.27 -27.39
N GLN A 8 -18.55 -6.43 -27.79
CA GLN A 8 -18.87 -6.24 -29.24
C GLN A 8 -17.70 -5.66 -30.06
N GLN A 9 -16.74 -5.01 -29.38
CA GLN A 9 -15.52 -4.44 -29.97
C GLN A 9 -14.34 -5.43 -29.99
N GLY A 10 -14.56 -6.69 -29.63
CA GLY A 10 -13.51 -7.72 -29.57
C GLY A 10 -12.57 -7.64 -28.37
N GLN A 11 -12.80 -6.70 -27.45
CA GLN A 11 -11.98 -6.54 -26.25
C GLN A 11 -12.43 -7.46 -25.12
N VAL A 12 -11.51 -7.90 -24.25
CA VAL A 12 -11.83 -8.68 -23.06
C VAL A 12 -12.76 -7.87 -22.14
N ARG A 13 -13.85 -8.48 -21.69
CA ARG A 13 -14.82 -7.83 -20.80
C ARG A 13 -14.18 -7.50 -19.46
N TRP A 14 -14.55 -6.36 -18.90
CA TRP A 14 -13.98 -5.84 -17.64
C TRP A 14 -14.04 -6.84 -16.48
N GLY A 15 -15.12 -7.62 -16.33
CA GLY A 15 -15.26 -8.59 -15.26
C GLY A 15 -14.20 -9.69 -15.31
N TYR A 16 -13.83 -10.19 -16.50
CA TYR A 16 -12.74 -11.16 -16.65
C TYR A 16 -11.37 -10.53 -16.40
N LYS A 17 -11.17 -9.27 -16.83
CA LYS A 17 -9.93 -8.54 -16.53
C LYS A 17 -9.74 -8.40 -15.02
N PHE A 18 -10.78 -7.97 -14.31
CA PHE A 18 -10.74 -7.79 -12.85
C PHE A 18 -10.54 -9.13 -12.13
N LEU A 19 -11.32 -10.16 -12.50
CA LEU A 19 -11.17 -11.50 -11.91
C LEU A 19 -9.78 -12.07 -12.11
N SER A 20 -9.16 -11.91 -13.27
CA SER A 20 -7.79 -12.39 -13.49
C SER A 20 -6.76 -11.67 -12.62
N LEU A 21 -6.94 -10.37 -12.31
CA LEU A 21 -6.10 -9.65 -11.38
C LEU A 21 -6.29 -10.13 -9.94
N VAL A 22 -7.53 -10.42 -9.52
CA VAL A 22 -7.83 -11.02 -8.22
C VAL A 22 -7.12 -12.38 -8.09
N LEU A 23 -7.24 -13.25 -9.08
CA LEU A 23 -6.58 -14.57 -9.08
C LEU A 23 -5.05 -14.44 -9.05
N ILE A 24 -4.48 -13.48 -9.77
CA ILE A 24 -3.04 -13.22 -9.71
C ILE A 24 -2.63 -12.77 -8.31
N TRP A 25 -3.38 -11.85 -7.70
CA TRP A 25 -3.09 -11.35 -6.36
C TRP A 25 -3.17 -12.46 -5.30
N ASP A 26 -4.28 -13.21 -5.28
CA ASP A 26 -4.55 -14.16 -4.19
C ASP A 26 -3.85 -15.51 -4.35
N MET A 27 -3.52 -15.92 -5.58
CA MET A 27 -2.98 -17.27 -5.85
C MET A 27 -1.56 -17.24 -6.40
N VAL A 28 -1.28 -16.39 -7.38
CA VAL A 28 0.00 -16.44 -8.11
C VAL A 28 1.10 -15.67 -7.38
N ILE A 29 0.80 -14.45 -6.96
CA ILE A 29 1.77 -13.58 -6.26
C ILE A 29 2.26 -14.23 -4.97
N PRO A 30 1.42 -14.74 -4.05
CA PRO A 30 1.88 -15.38 -2.83
C PRO A 30 2.80 -16.59 -3.07
N VAL A 31 2.47 -17.43 -4.06
CA VAL A 31 3.32 -18.59 -4.41
C VAL A 31 4.71 -18.15 -4.88
N ILE A 32 4.76 -17.13 -5.75
CA ILE A 32 6.04 -16.59 -6.25
C ILE A 32 6.84 -15.96 -5.10
N ILE A 33 6.18 -15.19 -4.23
CA ILE A 33 6.84 -14.55 -3.09
C ILE A 33 7.41 -15.60 -2.13
N VAL A 34 6.65 -16.64 -1.78
CA VAL A 34 7.14 -17.73 -0.94
C VAL A 34 8.34 -18.43 -1.58
N ALA A 35 8.28 -18.73 -2.87
CA ALA A 35 9.39 -19.35 -3.58
C ALA A 35 10.65 -18.47 -3.57
N ILE A 36 10.50 -17.16 -3.82
CA ILE A 36 11.60 -16.20 -3.77
C ILE A 36 12.15 -16.07 -2.34
N ALA A 37 11.28 -15.99 -1.33
CA ALA A 37 11.69 -15.90 0.08
C ALA A 37 12.49 -17.13 0.52
N LEU A 38 12.06 -18.32 0.13
CA LEU A 38 12.79 -19.57 0.41
C LEU A 38 14.15 -19.60 -0.30
N ALA A 39 14.20 -19.25 -1.58
CA ALA A 39 15.44 -19.19 -2.35
C ALA A 39 16.42 -18.16 -1.78
N PHE A 40 15.91 -16.96 -1.42
CA PHE A 40 16.71 -15.90 -0.80
C PHE A 40 17.24 -16.32 0.57
N SER A 41 16.40 -16.92 1.43
CA SER A 41 16.81 -17.42 2.75
C SER A 41 17.90 -18.47 2.64
N LEU A 42 17.78 -19.40 1.68
CA LEU A 42 18.80 -20.43 1.44
C LEU A 42 20.12 -19.81 0.95
N ALA A 43 20.05 -18.93 -0.05
CA ALA A 43 21.23 -18.24 -0.59
C ALA A 43 21.93 -17.38 0.48
N PHE A 44 21.17 -16.68 1.31
CA PHE A 44 21.69 -15.87 2.42
C PHE A 44 22.40 -16.73 3.48
N ARG A 45 21.81 -17.88 3.86
CA ARG A 45 22.45 -18.82 4.77
C ARG A 45 23.76 -19.37 4.20
N ILE A 46 23.77 -19.77 2.92
CA ILE A 46 25.00 -20.25 2.25
C ILE A 46 26.07 -19.17 2.25
N LEU A 47 25.71 -17.90 1.97
CA LEU A 47 26.63 -16.77 2.01
C LEU A 47 27.21 -16.56 3.41
N LEU A 48 26.39 -16.55 4.46
CA LEU A 48 26.85 -16.42 5.85
C LEU A 48 27.79 -17.54 6.28
N MET A 49 27.49 -18.79 5.86
CA MET A 49 28.38 -19.94 6.08
C MET A 49 29.71 -19.77 5.34
N SER A 50 29.70 -19.32 4.08
CA SER A 50 30.90 -19.15 3.28
C SER A 50 31.82 -18.02 3.79
N LEU A 51 31.25 -17.02 4.47
CA LEU A 51 31.97 -15.92 5.09
C LEU A 51 32.45 -16.25 6.51
N GLY A 52 32.18 -17.45 7.03
CA GLY A 52 32.52 -17.84 8.41
C GLY A 52 31.76 -17.06 9.49
N ILE A 53 30.64 -16.41 9.13
CA ILE A 53 29.80 -15.62 10.06
C ILE A 53 28.79 -16.54 10.77
N MET A 54 28.46 -17.69 10.16
CA MET A 54 27.64 -18.73 10.78
C MET A 54 28.55 -19.89 11.23
N ASP A 55 28.73 -20.00 12.53
CA ASP A 55 29.24 -21.21 13.13
C ASP A 55 28.10 -22.21 13.35
N GLY A 56 28.45 -23.49 13.44
CA GLY A 56 27.47 -24.58 13.58
C GLY A 56 26.61 -24.50 14.85
N ASP A 57 26.97 -23.68 15.83
CA ASP A 57 26.24 -23.46 17.09
C ASP A 57 25.31 -22.22 17.08
N GLY A 58 25.35 -21.37 16.03
CA GLY A 58 24.44 -20.22 15.87
C GLY A 58 24.71 -19.02 16.78
N SER A 59 25.76 -19.02 17.60
CA SER A 59 26.03 -17.98 18.60
C SER A 59 26.31 -16.59 18.00
N LEU A 60 27.00 -16.51 16.87
CA LEU A 60 27.25 -15.27 16.14
C LEU A 60 25.97 -14.72 15.46
N MET A 61 25.05 -15.61 15.09
CA MET A 61 23.79 -15.25 14.47
C MET A 61 22.88 -14.47 15.44
N GLU A 62 22.96 -14.72 16.74
CA GLU A 62 22.14 -14.05 17.76
C GLU A 62 22.51 -12.57 17.91
N ALA A 63 23.80 -12.23 17.80
CA ALA A 63 24.30 -10.86 17.85
C ALA A 63 23.91 -10.01 16.62
N TYR A 64 23.77 -10.64 15.44
CA TYR A 64 23.40 -9.95 14.18
C TYR A 64 21.94 -10.14 13.78
N ARG A 65 21.17 -10.92 14.51
CA ARG A 65 19.79 -11.31 14.17
C ARG A 65 18.91 -10.09 13.89
N GLY A 66 18.91 -9.07 14.76
CA GLY A 66 18.09 -7.89 14.58
C GLY A 66 18.44 -7.06 13.32
N GLN A 67 19.73 -6.96 12.96
CA GLN A 67 20.13 -6.25 11.73
C GLN A 67 19.80 -7.08 10.47
N ALA A 68 20.01 -8.39 10.52
CA ALA A 68 19.68 -9.28 9.42
C ALA A 68 18.16 -9.27 9.13
N ASP A 69 17.32 -9.19 10.16
CA ASP A 69 15.87 -9.14 10.03
C ASP A 69 15.41 -7.87 9.28
N HIS A 70 16.03 -6.70 9.54
CA HIS A 70 15.72 -5.47 8.81
C HIS A 70 16.07 -5.57 7.32
N TRP A 71 17.27 -6.04 6.97
CA TRP A 71 17.66 -6.26 5.56
C TRP A 71 16.73 -7.24 4.87
N TYR A 72 16.43 -8.35 5.54
CA TYR A 72 15.54 -9.37 5.00
C TYR A 72 14.15 -8.79 4.69
N MET A 73 13.56 -8.06 5.65
CA MET A 73 12.24 -7.42 5.48
C MET A 73 12.25 -6.40 4.34
N ILE A 74 13.24 -5.50 4.30
CA ILE A 74 13.32 -4.47 3.26
C ILE A 74 13.45 -5.11 1.87
N ILE A 75 14.38 -6.04 1.70
CA ILE A 75 14.64 -6.69 0.40
C ILE A 75 13.41 -7.50 -0.02
N LEU A 76 12.84 -8.29 0.89
CA LEU A 76 11.68 -9.14 0.58
C LEU A 76 10.47 -8.31 0.14
N ILE A 77 10.14 -7.23 0.87
CA ILE A 77 9.03 -6.35 0.53
C ILE A 77 9.31 -5.60 -0.78
N CYS A 78 10.53 -5.13 -1.02
CA CYS A 78 10.89 -4.52 -2.30
C CYS A 78 10.71 -5.51 -3.47
N ILE A 79 11.19 -6.76 -3.34
CA ILE A 79 11.01 -7.80 -4.35
C ILE A 79 9.52 -8.11 -4.55
N GLN A 80 8.75 -8.23 -3.46
CA GLN A 80 7.30 -8.42 -3.53
C GLN A 80 6.63 -7.34 -4.38
N ASN A 81 6.97 -6.07 -4.14
CA ASN A 81 6.38 -4.96 -4.90
C ASN A 81 6.83 -4.96 -6.36
N LEU A 82 8.05 -5.36 -6.68
CA LEU A 82 8.47 -5.58 -8.06
C LEU A 82 7.62 -6.66 -8.74
N VAL A 83 7.34 -7.78 -8.06
CA VAL A 83 6.46 -8.83 -8.57
C VAL A 83 5.04 -8.30 -8.78
N ILE A 84 4.49 -7.54 -7.82
CA ILE A 84 3.18 -6.89 -7.90
C ILE A 84 3.08 -5.91 -9.08
N ILE A 85 4.17 -5.24 -9.43
CA ILE A 85 4.21 -4.33 -10.59
C ILE A 85 4.33 -5.12 -11.89
N PHE A 86 5.32 -5.99 -12.01
CA PHE A 86 5.72 -6.54 -13.32
C PHE A 86 4.91 -7.76 -13.75
N LEU A 87 4.40 -8.58 -12.83
CA LEU A 87 3.61 -9.74 -13.19
C LEU A 87 2.24 -9.36 -13.78
N PRO A 88 1.44 -8.49 -13.15
CA PRO A 88 0.21 -8.01 -13.77
C PRO A 88 0.47 -7.17 -15.04
N LEU A 89 1.64 -6.51 -15.13
CA LEU A 89 2.01 -5.74 -16.30
C LEU A 89 2.03 -6.60 -17.58
N ALA A 90 2.54 -7.82 -17.49
CA ALA A 90 2.56 -8.76 -18.60
C ALA A 90 1.13 -9.04 -19.09
N LEU A 91 0.21 -9.39 -18.18
CA LEU A 91 -1.19 -9.61 -18.51
C LEU A 91 -1.87 -8.35 -19.03
N TRP A 92 -1.64 -7.21 -18.38
CA TRP A 92 -2.23 -5.93 -18.72
C TRP A 92 -1.81 -5.45 -20.12
N LYS A 93 -0.52 -5.58 -20.44
CA LYS A 93 0.03 -5.15 -21.72
C LYS A 93 -0.25 -6.12 -22.85
N TRP A 94 0.04 -7.41 -22.65
CA TRP A 94 -0.03 -8.42 -23.70
C TRP A 94 -1.36 -9.18 -23.71
N GLY A 95 -1.94 -9.45 -22.54
CA GLY A 95 -3.24 -10.14 -22.44
C GLY A 95 -4.43 -9.22 -22.73
N PHE A 96 -4.43 -8.02 -22.17
CA PHE A 96 -5.54 -7.06 -22.32
C PHE A 96 -5.33 -6.03 -23.41
N HIS A 97 -4.13 -5.93 -23.98
CA HIS A 97 -3.74 -4.93 -24.98
C HIS A 97 -4.02 -3.48 -24.52
N SER A 98 -3.87 -3.22 -23.22
CA SER A 98 -4.13 -1.91 -22.62
C SER A 98 -3.02 -0.90 -22.92
N SER A 99 -3.36 0.40 -22.93
CA SER A 99 -2.40 1.48 -23.19
C SER A 99 -1.63 1.87 -21.93
N TRP A 100 -0.33 2.15 -22.07
CA TRP A 100 0.50 2.68 -21.00
C TRP A 100 -0.07 3.95 -20.35
N LYS A 101 -0.77 4.78 -21.11
CA LYS A 101 -1.42 5.98 -20.60
C LYS A 101 -2.47 5.67 -19.54
N ASN A 102 -3.10 4.50 -19.62
CA ASN A 102 -4.16 4.11 -18.69
C ASN A 102 -3.64 3.76 -17.29
N LEU A 103 -2.33 3.49 -17.14
CA LEU A 103 -1.73 3.29 -15.81
C LEU A 103 -1.67 4.56 -14.96
N GLY A 104 -1.90 5.73 -15.53
CA GLY A 104 -1.84 6.99 -14.79
C GLY A 104 -0.43 7.47 -14.46
N ILE A 105 0.62 6.82 -15.01
CA ILE A 105 2.03 7.24 -14.84
C ILE A 105 2.40 8.18 -16.01
N HIS A 106 1.81 9.36 -16.01
CA HIS A 106 2.02 10.37 -17.04
C HIS A 106 1.76 11.77 -16.47
N GLY A 107 2.03 12.78 -17.28
CA GLY A 107 1.68 14.17 -16.98
C GLY A 107 2.90 15.05 -16.69
N LYS A 108 2.81 16.28 -17.18
CA LYS A 108 3.74 17.35 -16.81
C LYS A 108 3.49 17.76 -15.36
N GLY A 109 4.55 17.96 -14.59
CA GLY A 109 4.44 18.39 -13.19
C GLY A 109 4.22 17.24 -12.19
N TRP A 110 4.59 16.01 -12.56
CA TRP A 110 4.49 14.83 -11.71
C TRP A 110 5.15 14.99 -10.34
N LEU A 111 6.32 15.66 -10.26
CA LEU A 111 7.00 15.96 -8.99
C LEU A 111 6.13 16.85 -8.06
N ARG A 112 5.45 17.85 -8.63
CA ARG A 112 4.54 18.70 -7.86
C ARG A 112 3.36 17.90 -7.32
N ASP A 113 2.81 16.98 -8.12
CA ASP A 113 1.65 16.19 -7.71
C ASP A 113 2.07 15.07 -6.74
N LEU A 114 3.25 14.48 -6.89
CA LEU A 114 3.87 13.61 -5.88
C LEU A 114 4.08 14.37 -4.55
N GLY A 115 4.63 15.60 -4.61
CA GLY A 115 4.82 16.44 -3.44
C GLY A 115 3.51 16.80 -2.73
N LYS A 116 2.42 17.06 -3.47
CA LYS A 116 1.09 17.23 -2.87
C LYS A 116 0.62 15.97 -2.15
N GLY A 117 0.81 14.80 -2.78
CA GLY A 117 0.50 13.52 -2.16
C GLY A 117 1.27 13.31 -0.86
N LEU A 118 2.58 13.52 -0.89
CA LEU A 118 3.43 13.45 0.31
C LEU A 118 2.92 14.37 1.43
N LEU A 119 2.58 15.61 1.10
CA LEU A 119 2.05 16.56 2.07
C LEU A 119 0.70 16.13 2.64
N ILE A 120 -0.22 15.68 1.80
CA ILE A 120 -1.55 15.23 2.23
C ILE A 120 -1.42 14.01 3.14
N GLY A 121 -0.62 13.01 2.77
CA GLY A 121 -0.38 11.80 3.58
C GLY A 121 0.22 12.14 4.94
N MET A 122 1.27 12.97 4.95
CA MET A 122 1.90 13.45 6.18
C MET A 122 0.89 14.17 7.09
N VAL A 123 0.13 15.12 6.55
CA VAL A 123 -0.85 15.89 7.34
C VAL A 123 -1.94 14.98 7.90
N MET A 124 -2.51 14.09 7.09
CA MET A 124 -3.59 13.22 7.53
C MET A 124 -3.14 12.26 8.62
N ILE A 125 -1.99 11.58 8.47
CA ILE A 125 -1.50 10.68 9.52
C ILE A 125 -1.05 11.44 10.78
N THR A 126 -0.56 12.68 10.64
CA THR A 126 -0.27 13.55 11.78
C THR A 126 -1.53 13.88 12.56
N LEU A 127 -2.64 14.19 11.88
CA LEU A 127 -3.93 14.43 12.53
C LEU A 127 -4.45 13.19 13.27
N VAL A 128 -4.28 12.00 12.68
CA VAL A 128 -4.64 10.74 13.34
C VAL A 128 -3.77 10.52 14.58
N ALA A 129 -2.45 10.61 14.46
CA ALA A 129 -1.51 10.45 15.58
C ALA A 129 -1.79 11.47 16.71
N ALA A 130 -2.01 12.74 16.35
CA ALA A 130 -2.38 13.78 17.29
C ALA A 130 -3.71 13.46 18.02
N GLY A 131 -4.72 12.99 17.29
CA GLY A 131 -6.00 12.59 17.89
C GLY A 131 -5.83 11.47 18.92
N VAL A 132 -5.06 10.43 18.58
CA VAL A 132 -4.77 9.32 19.51
C VAL A 132 -4.01 9.81 20.75
N CYS A 133 -2.97 10.66 20.58
CA CYS A 133 -2.18 11.17 21.69
C CYS A 133 -2.96 12.17 22.57
N LEU A 134 -3.68 13.12 21.99
CA LEU A 134 -4.45 14.13 22.70
C LEU A 134 -5.59 13.55 23.55
N THR A 135 -6.11 12.40 23.16
CA THR A 135 -7.13 11.68 23.93
C THR A 135 -6.53 10.75 25.00
N GLY A 136 -5.20 10.76 25.19
CA GLY A 136 -4.52 9.94 26.19
C GLY A 136 -4.41 8.45 25.83
N ASN A 137 -4.76 8.06 24.59
CA ASN A 137 -4.73 6.66 24.13
C ASN A 137 -3.33 6.21 23.66
N ALA A 138 -2.39 7.14 23.51
CA ALA A 138 -0.98 6.88 23.32
C ALA A 138 -0.15 8.01 23.91
N SER A 139 1.10 7.70 24.28
CA SER A 139 2.12 8.69 24.64
C SER A 139 3.31 8.57 23.69
N MET A 140 3.83 9.70 23.24
CA MET A 140 4.93 9.76 22.29
C MET A 140 6.10 10.52 22.92
N SER A 141 7.28 9.94 22.83
CA SER A 141 8.52 10.55 23.30
C SER A 141 9.60 10.43 22.23
N PHE A 142 10.49 11.42 22.15
CA PHE A 142 11.63 11.32 21.23
C PHE A 142 12.55 10.18 21.68
N GLY A 143 12.86 9.26 20.75
CA GLY A 143 13.62 8.06 21.05
C GLY A 143 15.06 8.38 21.50
N LYS A 144 15.58 7.63 22.47
CA LYS A 144 16.96 7.76 22.95
C LYS A 144 18.01 7.33 21.93
N ALA A 145 17.62 6.54 20.92
CA ALA A 145 18.50 5.97 19.90
C ALA A 145 18.94 6.98 18.81
N GLY A 146 18.38 8.19 18.81
CA GLY A 146 18.68 9.17 17.76
C GLY A 146 18.14 8.76 16.40
N LEU A 147 18.80 9.18 15.31
CA LEU A 147 18.45 8.81 13.95
C LEU A 147 19.00 7.41 13.64
N ASP A 148 18.15 6.41 13.67
CA ASP A 148 18.49 5.05 13.28
C ASP A 148 18.77 4.99 11.77
N PRO A 149 19.92 4.47 11.31
CA PRO A 149 20.22 4.31 9.87
C PRO A 149 19.16 3.53 9.10
N TRP A 150 18.43 2.62 9.75
CA TRP A 150 17.34 1.86 9.14
C TRP A 150 16.16 2.70 8.69
N LEU A 151 15.99 3.93 9.21
CA LEU A 151 14.98 4.86 8.72
C LEU A 151 15.09 5.09 7.20
N ILE A 152 16.31 5.13 6.65
CA ILE A 152 16.54 5.28 5.20
C ILE A 152 16.13 3.99 4.47
N GLY A 153 16.48 2.82 5.00
CA GLY A 153 16.09 1.53 4.42
C GLY A 153 14.56 1.37 4.34
N TYR A 154 13.86 1.74 5.42
CA TYR A 154 12.39 1.70 5.44
C TYR A 154 11.75 2.79 4.57
N LEU A 155 12.41 3.93 4.35
CA LEU A 155 11.95 4.89 3.33
C LEU A 155 11.97 4.27 1.92
N VAL A 156 13.06 3.57 1.55
CA VAL A 156 13.15 2.85 0.27
C VAL A 156 12.06 1.78 0.17
N MET A 157 11.83 1.02 1.26
CA MET A 157 10.79 0.03 1.33
C MET A 157 9.40 0.65 1.09
N PHE A 158 9.04 1.72 1.81
CA PHE A 158 7.73 2.36 1.67
C PHE A 158 7.56 3.12 0.33
N ILE A 159 8.65 3.56 -0.30
CA ILE A 159 8.61 4.00 -1.70
C ILE A 159 8.18 2.82 -2.59
N SER A 160 8.79 1.65 -2.44
CA SER A 160 8.40 0.47 -3.23
C SER A 160 6.95 0.03 -2.99
N VAL A 161 6.47 0.08 -1.74
CA VAL A 161 5.08 -0.20 -1.37
C VAL A 161 4.12 0.78 -2.05
N GLY A 162 4.36 2.09 -1.90
CA GLY A 162 3.51 3.12 -2.50
C GLY A 162 3.41 3.00 -4.03
N PHE A 163 4.52 2.69 -4.70
CA PHE A 163 4.48 2.43 -6.15
C PHE A 163 3.77 1.10 -6.47
N GLY A 164 4.12 0.01 -5.78
CA GLY A 164 3.59 -1.32 -6.07
C GLY A 164 2.08 -1.37 -5.92
N GLU A 165 1.58 -0.95 -4.78
CA GLU A 165 0.16 -1.04 -4.47
C GLU A 165 -0.67 -0.05 -5.27
N GLU A 166 -0.22 1.20 -5.46
CA GLU A 166 -0.99 2.17 -6.25
C GLU A 166 -1.03 1.80 -7.74
N ILE A 167 0.07 1.29 -8.31
CA ILE A 167 0.06 0.78 -9.69
C ILE A 167 -0.89 -0.41 -9.82
N PHE A 168 -0.92 -1.32 -8.84
CA PHE A 168 -1.79 -2.48 -8.90
C PHE A 168 -3.27 -2.09 -8.73
N PHE A 169 -3.63 -1.42 -7.63
CA PHE A 169 -5.03 -1.19 -7.29
C PHE A 169 -5.65 -0.04 -8.10
N ARG A 170 -4.90 1.03 -8.39
CA ARG A 170 -5.42 2.19 -9.14
C ARG A 170 -5.03 2.12 -10.62
N GLY A 171 -3.81 1.72 -10.92
CA GLY A 171 -3.38 1.53 -12.31
C GLY A 171 -4.05 0.35 -12.99
N TYR A 172 -3.84 -0.88 -12.49
CA TYR A 172 -4.36 -2.08 -13.16
C TYR A 172 -5.82 -2.40 -12.82
N ALA A 173 -6.17 -2.45 -11.52
CA ALA A 173 -7.49 -2.92 -11.13
C ALA A 173 -8.60 -1.92 -11.54
N MET A 174 -8.40 -0.62 -11.34
CA MET A 174 -9.36 0.37 -11.83
C MET A 174 -9.39 0.42 -13.36
N ASP A 175 -8.24 0.36 -14.08
CA ASP A 175 -8.25 0.32 -15.55
C ASP A 175 -8.98 -0.90 -16.08
N ALA A 176 -8.80 -2.07 -15.45
CA ALA A 176 -9.55 -3.27 -15.81
C ALA A 176 -11.07 -3.03 -15.79
N MET A 177 -11.53 -2.16 -14.90
CA MET A 177 -12.94 -1.83 -14.71
C MET A 177 -13.38 -0.52 -15.38
N ARG A 178 -12.54 0.13 -16.18
CA ARG A 178 -12.84 1.42 -16.84
C ARG A 178 -14.16 1.39 -17.65
N GLN A 179 -14.55 0.23 -18.15
CA GLN A 179 -15.81 0.00 -18.87
C GLN A 179 -16.96 -0.52 -18.00
N ALA A 180 -16.77 -0.65 -16.68
CA ALA A 180 -17.82 -1.14 -15.79
C ALA A 180 -19.05 -0.22 -15.80
N ARG A 181 -20.23 -0.82 -15.65
CA ARG A 181 -21.47 -0.09 -15.51
C ARG A 181 -22.27 -0.72 -14.35
N PRO A 182 -22.69 0.06 -13.36
CA PRO A 182 -22.44 1.50 -13.21
C PRO A 182 -20.94 1.80 -12.89
N GLY A 183 -20.48 2.98 -13.30
CA GLY A 183 -19.04 3.34 -13.24
C GLY A 183 -18.44 3.35 -11.83
N TRP A 184 -19.24 3.58 -10.79
CA TRP A 184 -18.77 3.56 -9.39
C TRP A 184 -18.22 2.19 -8.96
N LEU A 185 -18.56 1.08 -9.67
CA LEU A 185 -17.95 -0.23 -9.43
C LEU A 185 -16.43 -0.20 -9.61
N ALA A 186 -15.92 0.61 -10.54
CA ALA A 186 -14.48 0.77 -10.74
C ALA A 186 -13.78 1.49 -9.57
N LEU A 187 -14.52 2.11 -8.67
CA LEU A 187 -14.00 2.69 -7.44
C LEU A 187 -14.11 1.71 -6.26
N ILE A 188 -15.28 1.12 -6.07
CA ILE A 188 -15.59 0.30 -4.89
C ILE A 188 -14.89 -1.07 -4.93
N LEU A 189 -14.90 -1.79 -6.05
CA LEU A 189 -14.35 -3.15 -6.09
C LEU A 189 -12.82 -3.16 -5.91
N PRO A 190 -12.03 -2.27 -6.53
CA PRO A 190 -10.59 -2.19 -6.22
C PRO A 190 -10.31 -1.77 -4.77
N ALA A 191 -11.16 -0.92 -4.16
CA ALA A 191 -11.01 -0.55 -2.75
C ALA A 191 -11.32 -1.72 -1.81
N LEU A 192 -12.33 -2.54 -2.10
CA LEU A 192 -12.61 -3.77 -1.37
C LEU A 192 -11.47 -4.79 -1.54
N LEU A 193 -10.96 -4.97 -2.76
CA LEU A 193 -9.80 -5.83 -3.00
C LEU A 193 -8.57 -5.35 -2.21
N PHE A 194 -8.37 -4.04 -2.10
CA PHE A 194 -7.30 -3.45 -1.29
C PHE A 194 -7.45 -3.81 0.20
N GLY A 195 -8.66 -3.72 0.75
CA GLY A 195 -8.95 -4.16 2.12
C GLY A 195 -8.73 -5.67 2.33
N ILE A 196 -9.20 -6.50 1.38
CA ILE A 196 -9.02 -7.96 1.42
C ILE A 196 -7.54 -8.33 1.37
N ALA A 197 -6.75 -7.65 0.54
CA ALA A 197 -5.31 -7.87 0.43
C ALA A 197 -4.54 -7.69 1.76
N HIS A 198 -5.09 -6.89 2.68
CA HIS A 198 -4.52 -6.67 4.01
C HIS A 198 -5.08 -7.62 5.09
N SER A 199 -6.03 -8.48 4.75
CA SER A 199 -6.70 -9.35 5.74
C SER A 199 -5.78 -10.40 6.39
N SER A 200 -4.65 -10.70 5.76
CA SER A 200 -3.62 -11.61 6.30
C SER A 200 -2.58 -10.91 7.20
N ASN A 201 -2.66 -9.60 7.36
CA ASN A 201 -1.74 -8.85 8.21
C ASN A 201 -1.97 -9.17 9.70
N SER A 202 -0.90 -9.11 10.48
CA SER A 202 -0.97 -9.34 11.93
C SER A 202 -1.93 -8.35 12.60
N ASN A 203 -2.70 -8.84 13.58
CA ASN A 203 -3.64 -8.05 14.36
C ASN A 203 -4.74 -7.34 13.55
N PHE A 204 -5.05 -7.86 12.35
CA PHE A 204 -6.09 -7.33 11.49
C PHE A 204 -7.45 -7.28 12.20
N SER A 205 -8.18 -6.16 12.05
CA SER A 205 -9.47 -5.93 12.67
C SER A 205 -10.53 -5.53 11.66
N LEU A 206 -11.82 -5.69 12.01
CA LEU A 206 -12.91 -5.24 11.14
C LEU A 206 -12.86 -3.73 10.89
N LEU A 207 -12.55 -2.93 11.92
CA LEU A 207 -12.42 -1.48 11.75
C LEU A 207 -11.20 -1.14 10.87
N GLY A 208 -10.09 -1.88 11.01
CA GLY A 208 -8.95 -1.80 10.10
C GLY A 208 -9.34 -2.08 8.65
N PHE A 209 -10.12 -3.15 8.41
CA PHE A 209 -10.66 -3.44 7.07
C PHE A 209 -11.47 -2.28 6.50
N ILE A 210 -12.41 -1.75 7.28
CA ILE A 210 -13.25 -0.62 6.86
C ILE A 210 -12.38 0.61 6.53
N ASN A 211 -11.42 0.93 7.38
CA ASN A 211 -10.53 2.07 7.18
C ASN A 211 -9.63 1.91 5.94
N ILE A 212 -9.05 0.73 5.72
CA ILE A 212 -8.27 0.45 4.51
C ILE A 212 -9.15 0.58 3.26
N CYS A 213 -10.40 0.10 3.29
CA CYS A 213 -11.33 0.31 2.20
C CYS A 213 -11.65 1.80 1.99
N LEU A 214 -11.83 2.58 3.06
CA LEU A 214 -12.07 4.03 2.97
C LEU A 214 -10.86 4.78 2.40
N VAL A 215 -9.65 4.46 2.83
CA VAL A 215 -8.40 4.98 2.22
C VAL A 215 -8.33 4.54 0.76
N GLY A 216 -8.72 3.30 0.47
CA GLY A 216 -8.85 2.77 -0.90
C GLY A 216 -9.77 3.62 -1.77
N ILE A 217 -10.93 4.01 -1.27
CA ILE A 217 -11.90 4.91 -1.93
C ILE A 217 -11.30 6.32 -2.09
N PHE A 218 -10.68 6.87 -1.05
CA PHE A 218 -10.06 8.18 -1.09
C PHE A 218 -9.00 8.28 -2.21
N LEU A 219 -8.06 7.35 -2.25
CA LEU A 219 -7.01 7.31 -3.28
C LEU A 219 -7.59 7.02 -4.67
N GLY A 220 -8.61 6.16 -4.73
CA GLY A 220 -9.35 5.89 -5.96
C GLY A 220 -10.07 7.15 -6.49
N LEU A 221 -10.65 7.99 -5.64
CA LEU A 221 -11.25 9.28 -6.04
C LEU A 221 -10.20 10.25 -6.57
N LEU A 222 -9.02 10.33 -5.96
CA LEU A 222 -7.92 11.16 -6.47
C LEU A 222 -7.52 10.70 -7.88
N PHE A 223 -7.39 9.40 -8.10
CA PHE A 223 -7.13 8.83 -9.42
C PHE A 223 -8.31 9.08 -10.39
N TRP A 224 -9.54 8.90 -9.94
CA TRP A 224 -10.76 9.11 -10.73
C TRP A 224 -10.85 10.52 -11.34
N TYR A 225 -10.52 11.54 -10.56
CA TYR A 225 -10.61 12.92 -11.02
C TYR A 225 -9.37 13.40 -11.77
N THR A 226 -8.20 12.84 -11.51
CA THR A 226 -6.92 13.29 -12.11
C THR A 226 -6.45 12.42 -13.26
N ASP A 227 -6.81 11.13 -13.28
CA ASP A 227 -6.27 10.08 -14.15
C ASP A 227 -4.74 9.95 -14.00
N GLN A 228 -4.20 10.24 -12.80
CA GLN A 228 -2.77 10.20 -12.48
C GLN A 228 -2.53 9.57 -11.11
N LEU A 229 -1.45 8.79 -11.00
CA LEU A 229 -1.08 8.08 -9.78
C LEU A 229 -0.19 8.86 -8.82
N TRP A 230 0.36 10.01 -9.22
CA TRP A 230 1.41 10.69 -8.46
C TRP A 230 0.95 11.19 -7.08
N ILE A 231 -0.28 11.68 -6.95
CA ILE A 231 -0.85 12.08 -5.64
C ILE A 231 -1.11 10.83 -4.78
N PRO A 232 -1.81 9.77 -5.26
CA PRO A 232 -1.94 8.51 -4.54
C PRO A 232 -0.61 7.91 -4.06
N ILE A 233 0.39 7.81 -4.93
CA ILE A 233 1.73 7.28 -4.59
C ILE A 233 2.38 8.12 -3.49
N GLY A 234 2.42 9.44 -3.64
CA GLY A 234 3.00 10.32 -2.63
C GLY A 234 2.29 10.23 -1.29
N PHE A 235 0.95 10.20 -1.29
CA PHE A 235 0.15 9.98 -0.09
C PHE A 235 0.54 8.69 0.62
N HIS A 236 0.55 7.59 -0.11
CA HIS A 236 0.81 6.26 0.44
C HIS A 236 2.22 6.16 1.07
N ILE A 237 3.24 6.67 0.37
CA ILE A 237 4.61 6.73 0.89
C ILE A 237 4.66 7.52 2.21
N ALA A 238 4.09 8.73 2.23
CA ALA A 238 4.13 9.58 3.41
C ALA A 238 3.31 9.02 4.56
N TRP A 239 2.11 8.50 4.29
CA TRP A 239 1.27 7.88 5.31
C TRP A 239 2.05 6.79 6.05
N ASN A 240 2.58 5.79 5.34
CA ASN A 240 3.28 4.66 5.95
C ASN A 240 4.59 5.10 6.65
N TYR A 241 5.37 5.98 5.99
CA TYR A 241 6.65 6.41 6.56
C TYR A 241 6.48 7.27 7.82
N PHE A 242 5.52 8.18 7.81
CA PHE A 242 5.26 8.99 9.01
C PHE A 242 4.58 8.18 10.13
N GLN A 243 3.70 7.24 9.79
CA GLN A 243 3.06 6.36 10.76
C GLN A 243 4.08 5.52 11.53
N GLY A 244 4.91 4.75 10.85
CA GLY A 244 5.88 3.84 11.45
C GLY A 244 7.21 4.53 11.79
N PRO A 245 8.10 4.72 10.80
CA PRO A 245 9.45 5.24 11.04
C PRO A 245 9.51 6.58 11.77
N VAL A 246 8.58 7.49 11.55
CA VAL A 246 8.57 8.77 12.25
C VAL A 246 7.85 8.65 13.59
N TYR A 247 6.55 8.37 13.60
CA TYR A 247 5.74 8.42 14.82
C TYR A 247 5.79 7.16 15.68
N GLY A 248 6.33 6.05 15.17
CA GLY A 248 6.55 4.83 15.96
C GLY A 248 5.28 4.01 16.23
N PHE A 249 4.24 4.17 15.43
CA PHE A 249 3.09 3.26 15.43
C PHE A 249 3.36 2.04 14.55
N GLU A 250 2.65 0.95 14.79
CA GLU A 250 2.63 -0.17 13.84
C GLU A 250 1.99 0.29 12.51
N VAL A 251 2.48 -0.21 11.37
CA VAL A 251 1.94 0.06 10.04
C VAL A 251 1.25 -1.20 9.55
N SER A 252 -0.06 -1.24 9.58
CA SER A 252 -0.85 -2.43 9.25
C SER A 252 -0.33 -3.70 9.93
N GLY A 253 0.06 -3.61 11.21
CA GLY A 253 0.63 -4.70 11.99
C GLY A 253 2.13 -4.96 11.79
N ILE A 254 2.84 -4.10 11.04
CA ILE A 254 4.30 -4.20 10.84
C ILE A 254 5.01 -3.25 11.79
N ASN A 255 5.95 -3.79 12.58
CA ASN A 255 6.84 -3.00 13.41
C ASN A 255 8.02 -2.46 12.59
N THR A 256 8.40 -1.20 12.82
CA THR A 256 9.49 -0.53 12.11
C THR A 256 10.46 0.12 13.09
N PRO A 257 11.74 0.38 12.70
CA PRO A 257 12.59 1.33 13.40
C PRO A 257 11.88 2.68 13.47
N ARG A 258 12.08 3.41 14.56
CA ARG A 258 11.26 4.59 14.85
C ARG A 258 12.09 5.74 15.41
N MET A 259 11.74 6.96 14.98
CA MET A 259 12.32 8.20 15.50
C MET A 259 11.68 8.55 16.86
N PHE A 260 10.36 8.45 16.97
CA PHE A 260 9.62 8.60 18.23
C PHE A 260 9.25 7.22 18.75
N THR A 261 9.42 7.03 20.07
CA THR A 261 8.87 5.86 20.77
C THR A 261 7.45 6.18 21.19
N THR A 262 6.50 5.42 20.63
CA THR A 262 5.08 5.52 20.97
C THR A 262 4.69 4.33 21.82
N VAL A 263 4.13 4.63 23.00
CA VAL A 263 3.54 3.65 23.90
C VAL A 263 2.02 3.79 23.80
N ILE A 264 1.40 2.75 23.30
CA ILE A 264 -0.07 2.65 23.20
C ILE A 264 -0.60 2.22 24.57
N GLY A 265 -1.68 2.86 25.05
CA GLY A 265 -2.41 2.44 26.24
C GLY A 265 -3.14 1.12 26.04
N GLU A 266 -4.20 0.87 26.82
CA GLU A 266 -5.06 -0.28 26.57
C GLU A 266 -5.64 -0.23 25.14
N GLU A 267 -5.65 -1.38 24.46
CA GLU A 267 -6.19 -1.48 23.11
C GLU A 267 -7.67 -1.10 23.08
N ASN A 268 -8.01 -0.18 22.19
CA ASN A 268 -9.39 0.29 22.05
C ASN A 268 -9.65 0.81 20.62
N LEU A 269 -10.92 1.17 20.36
CA LEU A 269 -11.34 1.66 19.05
C LEU A 269 -10.71 3.00 18.64
N LEU A 270 -10.12 3.78 19.55
CA LEU A 270 -9.51 5.07 19.23
C LEU A 270 -8.08 4.90 18.73
N ASN A 271 -7.30 4.01 19.39
CA ASN A 271 -5.89 3.82 19.09
C ASN A 271 -5.59 2.74 18.04
N GLY A 272 -6.57 1.87 17.73
CA GLY A 272 -6.43 0.80 16.74
C GLY A 272 -5.58 -0.40 17.17
N GLY A 273 -5.14 -0.43 18.44
CA GLY A 273 -4.39 -1.53 19.03
C GLY A 273 -3.08 -1.85 18.31
N LEU A 274 -2.74 -3.14 18.29
CA LEU A 274 -1.52 -3.66 17.65
C LEU A 274 -1.55 -3.64 16.11
N PHE A 275 -2.69 -3.38 15.49
CA PHE A 275 -2.75 -3.15 14.04
C PHE A 275 -2.18 -1.78 13.67
N GLY A 276 -2.19 -0.86 14.63
CA GLY A 276 -1.81 0.53 14.46
C GLY A 276 -3.03 1.45 14.29
N PRO A 277 -2.81 2.77 14.19
CA PRO A 277 -3.88 3.77 14.14
C PRO A 277 -4.81 3.61 12.93
N GLU A 278 -4.41 2.86 11.91
CA GLU A 278 -5.27 2.46 10.79
C GLU A 278 -6.48 1.63 11.27
N GLY A 279 -6.35 0.88 12.37
CA GLY A 279 -7.44 0.18 13.02
C GLY A 279 -8.34 1.07 13.88
N GLY A 280 -8.10 2.38 13.95
CA GLY A 280 -8.76 3.29 14.88
C GLY A 280 -9.78 4.23 14.26
N LEU A 281 -10.71 4.76 15.08
CA LEU A 281 -11.77 5.70 14.66
C LEU A 281 -11.21 7.04 14.17
N PHE A 282 -10.04 7.50 14.62
CA PHE A 282 -9.44 8.72 14.11
C PHE A 282 -9.10 8.60 12.63
N THR A 283 -8.63 7.43 12.18
CA THR A 283 -8.42 7.16 10.76
C THR A 283 -9.73 7.21 9.99
N THR A 284 -10.82 6.64 10.53
CA THR A 284 -12.16 6.75 9.93
C THR A 284 -12.56 8.21 9.73
N LEU A 285 -12.50 9.02 10.78
CA LEU A 285 -12.94 10.42 10.75
C LEU A 285 -12.11 11.26 9.79
N VAL A 286 -10.79 11.16 9.86
CA VAL A 286 -9.87 11.92 9.00
C VAL A 286 -10.06 11.53 7.54
N THR A 287 -10.23 10.23 7.25
CA THR A 287 -10.42 9.75 5.87
C THR A 287 -11.79 10.17 5.31
N LEU A 288 -12.86 10.09 6.09
CA LEU A 288 -14.18 10.56 5.67
C LEU A 288 -14.18 12.06 5.41
N ALA A 289 -13.52 12.85 6.25
CA ALA A 289 -13.36 14.30 6.02
C ALA A 289 -12.58 14.56 4.72
N ALA A 290 -11.49 13.81 4.47
CA ALA A 290 -10.71 13.94 3.24
C ALA A 290 -11.53 13.57 1.99
N ILE A 291 -12.33 12.49 2.04
CA ILE A 291 -13.28 12.11 0.97
C ILE A 291 -14.26 13.26 0.72
N GLY A 292 -14.84 13.82 1.78
CA GLY A 292 -15.73 14.97 1.69
C GLY A 292 -15.08 16.18 1.02
N CYS A 293 -13.84 16.50 1.38
CA CYS A 293 -13.05 17.56 0.76
C CYS A 293 -12.81 17.32 -0.74
N VAL A 294 -12.47 16.09 -1.14
CA VAL A 294 -12.28 15.74 -2.56
C VAL A 294 -13.59 15.90 -3.33
N LEU A 295 -14.68 15.34 -2.82
CA LEU A 295 -15.98 15.43 -3.47
C LEU A 295 -16.47 16.89 -3.59
N TRP A 296 -16.25 17.69 -2.55
CA TRP A 296 -16.56 19.12 -2.58
C TRP A 296 -15.70 19.90 -3.59
N HIS A 297 -14.39 19.66 -3.63
CA HIS A 297 -13.45 20.30 -4.57
C HIS A 297 -13.79 19.99 -6.03
N TYR A 298 -14.20 18.75 -6.30
CA TYR A 298 -14.53 18.29 -7.65
C TYR A 298 -16.04 18.33 -7.95
N ARG A 299 -16.87 18.94 -7.10
CA ARG A 299 -18.31 19.08 -7.35
C ARG A 299 -18.57 19.71 -8.73
N GLY A 300 -19.49 19.12 -9.50
CA GLY A 300 -19.82 19.56 -10.85
C GLY A 300 -18.75 19.24 -11.92
N LYS A 301 -17.62 18.63 -11.57
CA LYS A 301 -16.60 18.18 -12.53
C LYS A 301 -16.80 16.71 -12.87
N LYS A 302 -16.69 16.37 -14.17
CA LYS A 302 -16.67 14.97 -14.60
C LYS A 302 -15.30 14.36 -14.25
N GLY A 303 -15.30 13.11 -13.80
CA GLY A 303 -14.06 12.35 -13.60
C GLY A 303 -13.33 12.13 -14.93
N LYS A 304 -12.03 12.29 -14.94
CA LYS A 304 -11.19 12.08 -16.14
C LYS A 304 -10.96 10.59 -16.43
N PHE A 305 -11.11 9.75 -15.42
CA PHE A 305 -10.88 8.30 -15.52
C PHE A 305 -11.87 7.59 -16.44
N LEU A 306 -13.15 7.95 -16.41
CA LEU A 306 -14.16 7.32 -17.29
C LEU A 306 -14.01 7.82 -18.73
N PRO A 307 -14.20 6.94 -19.72
CA PRO A 307 -14.26 7.38 -21.12
C PRO A 307 -15.41 8.39 -21.30
N PRO A 308 -15.30 9.34 -22.23
CA PRO A 308 -16.43 10.17 -22.62
C PRO A 308 -17.62 9.31 -23.00
N GLN A 309 -18.79 9.68 -22.50
CA GLN A 309 -20.05 9.00 -22.82
C GLN A 309 -20.45 9.28 -24.28
#